data_c120334a594f073a77f3ebe421c8e498
#
_entry.id   c120334a594f073a77f3ebe421c8e498
#
_cell.length_a   1.000
_cell.length_b   1.000
_cell.length_c   1.000
_cell.angle_alpha   90.00
_cell.angle_beta   90.00
_cell.angle_gamma   90.00
#
_symmetry.space_group_name_H-M   'P 1'
#
loop_
_entity.id
_entity.type
_entity.pdbx_description
1 polymer ?
#
loop_
_entity_poly.entity_id
_entity_poly.type
_entity_poly.pdbx_seq_one_letter_code
_entity_poly.pdbx_strand_id
1 'polypeptide(L)'
;VGPSMNWIKTNITYKRSYVFYFLFTTGATIITVYFLSQKNLLIIILIFSLVLLSIKTSANFLKKNTNHGQNLSHLGFAMLMLSILFNSVSSTEIIKNIKVGDSFISKNEKITFKKVKTEEKKNYSSVIGVFEIKNDNDRIIKLNPEIRIYNQPVIATSEAAIKTTLFKDRFMTINLIKDEQLFNVRYQNKPFMIWIWISTMVIIF
;
A
#
# COMPACT_ATOMS: atom_id res chain seq x y z
N VAL A 1 13.24 -14.54 19.95
CA VAL A 1 14.03 -15.26 20.97
C VAL A 1 13.91 -14.55 22.33
N GLY A 2 14.06 -13.22 22.41
CA GLY A 2 14.03 -12.46 23.65
C GLY A 2 12.83 -12.73 24.58
N PRO A 3 11.55 -12.65 24.13
CA PRO A 3 10.39 -12.84 25.00
C PRO A 3 10.23 -14.27 25.57
N SER A 4 10.97 -15.23 25.06
CA SER A 4 10.93 -16.65 25.51
C SER A 4 12.13 -17.06 26.35
N MET A 5 13.03 -16.11 26.64
CA MET A 5 14.22 -16.33 27.45
C MET A 5 14.01 -15.75 28.86
N ASN A 6 14.33 -16.53 29.91
CA ASN A 6 14.34 -16.03 31.28
C ASN A 6 15.63 -15.24 31.53
N TRP A 7 15.55 -14.19 32.38
CA TRP A 7 16.65 -13.25 32.62
C TRP A 7 17.92 -13.91 33.20
N ILE A 8 17.78 -14.98 33.96
CA ILE A 8 18.91 -15.57 34.72
C ILE A 8 19.42 -16.89 34.13
N LYS A 9 18.56 -17.82 33.73
CA LYS A 9 18.94 -19.10 33.10
C LYS A 9 17.83 -19.61 32.18
N THR A 10 18.16 -19.93 30.95
CA THR A 10 17.29 -20.66 30.03
C THR A 10 17.97 -21.94 29.57
N ASN A 11 17.40 -23.08 29.90
CA ASN A 11 17.78 -24.34 29.25
C ASN A 11 17.20 -24.36 27.83
N ILE A 12 18.06 -24.11 26.86
CA ILE A 12 17.67 -24.21 25.45
C ILE A 12 17.58 -25.68 25.10
N THR A 13 16.45 -26.30 25.42
CA THR A 13 16.14 -27.61 24.85
C THR A 13 15.74 -27.40 23.40
N TYR A 14 16.43 -28.04 22.49
CA TYR A 14 16.19 -28.04 21.06
C TYR A 14 14.79 -28.67 20.80
N LYS A 15 13.75 -27.83 20.81
CA LYS A 15 12.39 -28.32 20.55
C LYS A 15 12.21 -28.44 19.05
N ARG A 16 11.76 -29.61 18.59
CA ARG A 16 11.38 -29.90 17.20
C ARG A 16 10.50 -28.79 16.57
N SER A 17 9.76 -28.07 17.41
CA SER A 17 8.93 -26.94 16.98
C SER A 17 9.74 -25.74 16.46
N TYR A 18 10.97 -25.46 16.96
CA TYR A 18 11.78 -24.35 16.44
C TYR A 18 12.29 -24.62 15.02
N VAL A 19 12.64 -25.86 14.72
CA VAL A 19 13.04 -26.28 13.37
C VAL A 19 11.86 -26.11 12.41
N PHE A 20 10.66 -26.50 12.83
CA PHE A 20 9.45 -26.31 12.04
C PHE A 20 9.17 -24.82 11.75
N TYR A 21 9.24 -23.95 12.76
CA TYR A 21 9.07 -22.51 12.56
C TYR A 21 10.11 -21.93 11.60
N PHE A 22 11.37 -22.36 11.74
CA PHE A 22 12.43 -21.89 10.86
C PHE A 22 12.19 -22.33 9.40
N LEU A 23 11.88 -23.60 9.16
CA LEU A 23 11.59 -24.11 7.81
C LEU A 23 10.37 -23.42 7.19
N PHE A 24 9.30 -23.26 7.96
CA PHE A 24 8.09 -22.59 7.49
C PHE A 24 8.35 -21.10 7.15
N THR A 25 9.10 -20.40 8.00
CA THR A 25 9.50 -19.02 7.76
C THR A 25 10.36 -18.91 6.51
N THR A 26 11.33 -19.80 6.33
CA THR A 26 12.19 -19.82 5.14
C THR A 26 11.37 -20.03 3.87
N GLY A 27 10.45 -20.99 3.87
CA GLY A 27 9.55 -21.24 2.74
C GLY A 27 8.67 -20.02 2.41
N ALA A 28 8.03 -19.44 3.44
CA ALA A 28 7.22 -18.22 3.26
C ALA A 28 8.04 -17.03 2.74
N THR A 29 9.28 -16.86 3.21
CA THR A 29 10.19 -15.81 2.74
C THR A 29 10.57 -16.03 1.27
N ILE A 30 10.93 -17.25 0.88
CA ILE A 30 11.27 -17.58 -0.52
C ILE A 30 10.09 -17.24 -1.44
N ILE A 31 8.88 -17.64 -1.07
CA ILE A 31 7.67 -17.34 -1.84
C ILE A 31 7.48 -15.83 -1.97
N THR A 32 7.59 -15.09 -0.86
CA THR A 32 7.42 -13.63 -0.84
C THR A 32 8.47 -12.93 -1.72
N VAL A 33 9.75 -13.32 -1.61
CA VAL A 33 10.86 -12.77 -2.38
C VAL A 33 10.68 -13.04 -3.88
N TYR A 34 10.22 -14.24 -4.23
CA TYR A 34 9.92 -14.61 -5.62
C TYR A 34 8.82 -13.72 -6.21
N PHE A 35 7.68 -13.55 -5.51
CA PHE A 35 6.59 -12.68 -5.96
C PHE A 35 6.97 -11.21 -6.09
N LEU A 36 7.83 -10.72 -5.20
CA LEU A 36 8.32 -9.34 -5.22
C LEU A 36 9.49 -9.13 -6.17
N SER A 37 10.03 -10.20 -6.78
CA SER A 37 11.24 -10.20 -7.62
C SER A 37 12.43 -9.49 -6.95
N GLN A 38 12.56 -9.65 -5.61
CA GLN A 38 13.56 -8.96 -4.82
C GLN A 38 14.91 -9.66 -4.88
N LYS A 39 15.97 -8.86 -5.10
CA LYS A 39 17.38 -9.32 -5.10
C LYS A 39 18.22 -8.65 -4.01
N ASN A 40 17.70 -7.64 -3.33
CA ASN A 40 18.42 -6.95 -2.28
C ASN A 40 18.46 -7.80 -1.00
N LEU A 41 19.66 -8.18 -0.58
CA LEU A 41 19.88 -9.05 0.58
C LEU A 41 19.31 -8.46 1.88
N LEU A 42 19.44 -7.14 2.09
CA LEU A 42 18.91 -6.47 3.28
C LEU A 42 17.39 -6.57 3.36
N ILE A 43 16.69 -6.40 2.24
CA ILE A 43 15.24 -6.54 2.16
C ILE A 43 14.82 -7.99 2.44
N ILE A 44 15.56 -8.97 1.92
CA ILE A 44 15.30 -10.40 2.15
C ILE A 44 15.44 -10.76 3.64
N ILE A 45 16.52 -10.29 4.29
CA ILE A 45 16.75 -10.50 5.73
C ILE A 45 15.61 -9.85 6.55
N LEU A 46 15.19 -8.65 6.16
CA LEU A 46 14.11 -7.94 6.84
C LEU A 46 12.78 -8.68 6.70
N ILE A 47 12.42 -9.13 5.49
CA ILE A 47 11.22 -9.94 5.25
C ILE A 47 11.27 -11.21 6.11
N PHE A 48 12.40 -11.93 6.12
CA PHE A 48 12.55 -13.13 6.93
C PHE A 48 12.30 -12.87 8.42
N SER A 49 12.90 -11.81 8.95
CA SER A 49 12.76 -11.44 10.37
C SER A 49 11.31 -11.08 10.73
N LEU A 50 10.62 -10.33 9.87
CA LEU A 50 9.24 -9.91 10.09
C LEU A 50 8.25 -11.08 9.95
N VAL A 51 8.47 -11.96 8.98
CA VAL A 51 7.65 -13.18 8.80
C VAL A 51 7.84 -14.10 10.01
N LEU A 52 9.10 -14.29 10.47
CA LEU A 52 9.38 -15.07 11.68
C LEU A 52 8.68 -14.49 12.92
N LEU A 53 8.72 -13.18 13.10
CA LEU A 53 8.04 -12.50 14.20
C LEU A 53 6.52 -12.73 14.10
N SER A 54 5.92 -12.55 12.92
CA SER A 54 4.49 -12.76 12.69
C SER A 54 4.05 -14.19 13.01
N ILE A 55 4.77 -15.19 12.53
CA ILE A 55 4.47 -16.61 12.76
C ILE A 55 4.57 -16.94 14.25
N LYS A 56 5.66 -16.49 14.91
CA LYS A 56 5.90 -16.78 16.32
C LYS A 56 4.88 -16.11 17.22
N THR A 57 4.51 -14.86 16.95
CA THR A 57 3.49 -14.14 17.73
C THR A 57 2.11 -14.76 17.53
N SER A 58 1.74 -15.10 16.28
CA SER A 58 0.48 -15.79 15.97
C SER A 58 0.39 -17.16 16.69
N ALA A 59 1.46 -17.93 16.69
CA ALA A 59 1.51 -19.20 17.42
C ALA A 59 1.40 -19.05 18.95
N ASN A 60 1.81 -17.91 19.49
CA ASN A 60 1.68 -17.62 20.91
C ASN A 60 0.23 -17.33 21.32
N PHE A 61 -0.64 -16.82 20.44
CA PHE A 61 -2.06 -16.65 20.73
C PHE A 61 -2.77 -17.97 21.05
N LEU A 62 -2.26 -19.09 20.52
CA LEU A 62 -2.81 -20.41 20.77
C LEU A 62 -2.41 -21.00 22.14
N LYS A 63 -1.52 -20.33 22.87
CA LYS A 63 -1.04 -20.79 24.18
C LYS A 63 -1.84 -20.13 25.31
N LYS A 64 -2.24 -20.92 26.31
CA LYS A 64 -3.14 -20.53 27.39
C LYS A 64 -2.62 -19.45 28.37
N ASN A 65 -1.29 -19.28 28.49
CA ASN A 65 -0.64 -18.37 29.46
C ASN A 65 0.30 -17.39 28.75
N THR A 66 -0.24 -16.54 27.86
CA THR A 66 0.55 -15.54 27.16
C THR A 66 -0.02 -14.14 27.37
N ASN A 67 0.85 -13.15 27.37
CA ASN A 67 0.42 -11.75 27.37
C ASN A 67 -0.13 -11.38 26.00
N HIS A 68 -1.48 -11.32 25.89
CA HIS A 68 -2.16 -11.05 24.62
C HIS A 68 -1.83 -9.64 24.09
N GLY A 69 -1.75 -8.62 24.94
CA GLY A 69 -1.39 -7.26 24.54
C GLY A 69 -0.01 -7.19 23.91
N GLN A 70 1.00 -7.83 24.54
CA GLN A 70 2.34 -7.90 23.99
C GLN A 70 2.38 -8.63 22.63
N ASN A 71 1.68 -9.76 22.51
CA ASN A 71 1.61 -10.50 21.26
C ASN A 71 0.92 -9.69 20.16
N LEU A 72 -0.15 -8.96 20.50
CA LEU A 72 -0.89 -8.12 19.56
C LEU A 72 0.00 -6.97 19.05
N SER A 73 0.70 -6.27 19.95
CA SER A 73 1.64 -5.21 19.57
C SER A 73 2.77 -5.70 18.66
N HIS A 74 3.36 -6.87 18.95
CA HIS A 74 4.41 -7.45 18.10
C HIS A 74 3.87 -7.89 16.74
N LEU A 75 2.67 -8.47 16.69
CA LEU A 75 2.01 -8.84 15.44
C LEU A 75 1.68 -7.59 14.61
N GLY A 76 1.09 -6.58 15.24
CA GLY A 76 0.78 -5.30 14.60
C GLY A 76 2.04 -4.62 14.03
N PHE A 77 3.14 -4.61 14.79
CA PHE A 77 4.41 -4.08 14.32
C PHE A 77 4.96 -4.85 13.11
N ALA A 78 4.93 -6.17 13.16
CA ALA A 78 5.39 -6.99 12.02
C ALA A 78 4.53 -6.77 10.78
N MET A 79 3.20 -6.70 10.93
CA MET A 79 2.28 -6.41 9.84
C MET A 79 2.50 -5.01 9.27
N LEU A 80 2.72 -3.99 10.13
CA LEU A 80 3.01 -2.62 9.71
C LEU A 80 4.25 -2.56 8.84
N MET A 81 5.36 -3.13 9.33
CA MET A 81 6.63 -3.12 8.61
C MET A 81 6.56 -3.91 7.30
N LEU A 82 5.88 -5.06 7.26
CA LEU A 82 5.64 -5.82 6.02
C LEU A 82 4.81 -5.00 5.03
N SER A 83 3.76 -4.34 5.48
CA SER A 83 2.89 -3.52 4.62
C SER A 83 3.65 -2.34 4.02
N ILE A 84 4.48 -1.65 4.81
CA ILE A 84 5.35 -0.56 4.33
C ILE A 84 6.35 -1.10 3.29
N LEU A 85 6.98 -2.24 3.56
CA LEU A 85 7.91 -2.89 2.64
C LEU A 85 7.23 -3.25 1.32
N PHE A 86 6.08 -3.93 1.36
CA PHE A 86 5.34 -4.31 0.16
C PHE A 86 4.87 -3.08 -0.62
N ASN A 87 4.43 -2.03 0.08
CA ASN A 87 4.09 -0.76 -0.55
C ASN A 87 5.30 -0.17 -1.26
N SER A 88 6.44 -0.02 -0.57
CA SER A 88 7.65 0.58 -1.12
C SER A 88 8.16 -0.14 -2.37
N VAL A 89 8.17 -1.48 -2.32
CA VAL A 89 8.71 -2.31 -3.42
C VAL A 89 7.76 -2.40 -4.62
N SER A 90 6.46 -2.40 -4.38
CA SER A 90 5.46 -2.70 -5.43
C SER A 90 4.70 -1.48 -5.93
N SER A 91 4.90 -0.30 -5.33
CA SER A 91 4.31 0.95 -5.80
C SER A 91 4.75 1.30 -7.22
N THR A 92 3.86 1.88 -7.97
CA THR A 92 4.14 2.41 -9.30
C THR A 92 3.58 3.81 -9.43
N GLU A 93 4.33 4.64 -10.14
CA GLU A 93 3.95 6.01 -10.47
C GLU A 93 4.20 6.26 -11.95
N ILE A 94 3.22 6.90 -12.58
CA ILE A 94 3.31 7.35 -13.97
C ILE A 94 2.84 8.80 -14.01
N ILE A 95 3.66 9.64 -14.63
CA ILE A 95 3.33 11.03 -14.91
C ILE A 95 3.31 11.19 -16.43
N LYS A 96 2.22 11.69 -16.98
CA LYS A 96 2.08 11.94 -18.41
C LYS A 96 1.28 13.20 -18.70
N ASN A 97 1.66 13.87 -19.78
CA ASN A 97 0.90 14.97 -20.36
C ASN A 97 0.01 14.37 -21.46
N ILE A 98 -1.30 14.49 -21.31
CA ILE A 98 -2.30 13.90 -22.21
C ILE A 98 -3.45 14.85 -22.50
N LYS A 99 -4.12 14.62 -23.63
CA LYS A 99 -5.36 15.29 -24.03
C LYS A 99 -6.59 14.44 -23.69
N VAL A 100 -7.74 15.06 -23.70
CA VAL A 100 -9.02 14.33 -23.64
C VAL A 100 -9.12 13.38 -24.83
N GLY A 101 -9.48 12.12 -24.54
CA GLY A 101 -9.53 11.03 -25.50
C GLY A 101 -8.30 10.10 -25.47
N ASP A 102 -7.17 10.57 -24.97
CA ASP A 102 -5.96 9.77 -24.90
C ASP A 102 -6.06 8.65 -23.87
N SER A 103 -5.22 7.65 -24.04
CA SER A 103 -5.08 6.54 -23.09
C SER A 103 -3.62 6.17 -22.88
N PHE A 104 -3.31 5.63 -21.69
CA PHE A 104 -2.01 5.07 -21.37
C PHE A 104 -2.15 3.81 -20.54
N ILE A 105 -1.08 3.01 -20.50
CA ILE A 105 -1.04 1.75 -19.76
C ILE A 105 -0.13 1.90 -18.56
N SER A 106 -0.60 1.42 -17.41
CA SER A 106 0.16 1.29 -16.17
C SER A 106 0.08 -0.15 -15.69
N LYS A 107 1.18 -0.90 -15.80
CA LYS A 107 1.17 -2.37 -15.60
C LYS A 107 0.05 -2.99 -16.46
N ASN A 108 -0.92 -3.63 -15.80
CA ASN A 108 -2.06 -4.32 -16.42
C ASN A 108 -3.35 -3.47 -16.39
N GLU A 109 -3.24 -2.16 -16.31
CA GLU A 109 -4.40 -1.25 -16.27
C GLU A 109 -4.31 -0.26 -17.41
N LYS A 110 -5.34 -0.23 -18.28
CA LYS A 110 -5.51 0.80 -19.30
C LYS A 110 -6.31 1.95 -18.72
N ILE A 111 -5.73 3.13 -18.72
CA ILE A 111 -6.32 4.36 -18.20
C ILE A 111 -6.68 5.24 -19.40
N THR A 112 -7.94 5.63 -19.51
CA THR A 112 -8.46 6.46 -20.61
C THR A 112 -9.03 7.74 -20.03
N PHE A 113 -8.61 8.88 -20.55
CA PHE A 113 -9.13 10.20 -20.23
C PHE A 113 -10.37 10.48 -21.08
N LYS A 114 -11.58 10.33 -20.53
CA LYS A 114 -12.83 10.41 -21.27
C LYS A 114 -13.31 11.83 -21.57
N LYS A 115 -13.33 12.66 -20.57
CA LYS A 115 -13.85 14.03 -20.67
C LYS A 115 -13.45 14.90 -19.50
N VAL A 116 -13.57 16.20 -19.69
CA VAL A 116 -13.49 17.21 -18.64
C VAL A 116 -14.90 17.73 -18.34
N LYS A 117 -15.19 18.00 -17.08
CA LYS A 117 -16.38 18.70 -16.61
C LYS A 117 -15.95 19.92 -15.82
N THR A 118 -16.68 21.00 -15.95
CA THR A 118 -16.50 22.18 -15.11
C THR A 118 -17.73 22.31 -14.22
N GLU A 119 -17.52 22.53 -12.93
CA GLU A 119 -18.58 22.78 -11.96
C GLU A 119 -18.28 24.07 -11.20
N GLU A 120 -19.27 24.93 -11.07
CA GLU A 120 -19.18 26.12 -10.24
C GLU A 120 -19.80 25.86 -8.87
N LYS A 121 -19.08 26.16 -7.82
CA LYS A 121 -19.50 26.07 -6.42
C LYS A 121 -19.45 27.48 -5.81
N LYS A 122 -20.03 27.64 -4.62
CA LYS A 122 -20.17 28.96 -3.96
C LYS A 122 -18.83 29.67 -3.71
N ASN A 123 -17.75 28.93 -3.42
CA ASN A 123 -16.44 29.49 -3.05
C ASN A 123 -15.34 29.16 -4.06
N TYR A 124 -15.56 28.24 -5.01
CA TYR A 124 -14.55 27.81 -6.00
C TYR A 124 -15.25 27.33 -7.27
N SER A 125 -14.52 27.34 -8.36
CA SER A 125 -14.84 26.61 -9.56
C SER A 125 -13.92 25.36 -9.65
N SER A 126 -14.44 24.23 -10.12
CA SER A 126 -13.68 23.01 -10.27
C SER A 126 -13.63 22.51 -11.71
N VAL A 127 -12.47 22.06 -12.13
CA VAL A 127 -12.23 21.37 -13.39
C VAL A 127 -12.00 19.89 -13.07
N ILE A 128 -12.95 19.04 -13.44
CA ILE A 128 -12.98 17.62 -13.07
C ILE A 128 -12.59 16.78 -14.30
N GLY A 129 -11.50 16.03 -14.20
CA GLY A 129 -11.12 15.05 -15.20
C GLY A 129 -11.84 13.72 -14.94
N VAL A 130 -12.54 13.18 -15.94
CA VAL A 130 -13.20 11.87 -15.85
C VAL A 130 -12.33 10.81 -16.50
N PHE A 131 -11.78 9.89 -15.69
CA PHE A 131 -10.93 8.80 -16.14
C PHE A 131 -11.62 7.46 -15.95
N GLU A 132 -11.46 6.59 -16.92
CA GLU A 132 -11.86 5.17 -16.84
C GLU A 132 -10.60 4.29 -16.83
N ILE A 133 -10.51 3.44 -15.81
CA ILE A 133 -9.45 2.47 -15.64
C ILE A 133 -10.04 1.10 -15.90
N LYS A 134 -9.54 0.41 -16.92
CA LYS A 134 -9.92 -0.94 -17.27
C LYS A 134 -8.81 -1.91 -16.87
N ASN A 135 -9.16 -2.90 -16.06
CA ASN A 135 -8.26 -4.00 -15.68
C ASN A 135 -8.41 -5.16 -16.67
N ASP A 136 -7.49 -6.14 -16.63
CA ASP A 136 -7.54 -7.38 -17.41
C ASP A 136 -8.87 -8.14 -17.26
N ASN A 137 -9.58 -7.99 -16.16
CA ASN A 137 -10.88 -8.62 -15.89
C ASN A 137 -12.07 -7.78 -16.37
N ASP A 138 -11.88 -6.87 -17.32
CA ASP A 138 -12.89 -5.96 -17.88
C ASP A 138 -13.68 -5.09 -16.88
N ARG A 139 -13.24 -5.05 -15.61
CA ARG A 139 -13.86 -4.19 -14.60
C ARG A 139 -13.44 -2.75 -14.83
N ILE A 140 -14.46 -1.88 -14.97
CA ILE A 140 -14.24 -0.44 -15.15
C ILE A 140 -14.33 0.25 -13.81
N ILE A 141 -13.27 0.99 -13.47
CA ILE A 141 -13.19 1.85 -12.30
C ILE A 141 -13.13 3.29 -12.79
N LYS A 142 -13.92 4.17 -12.20
CA LYS A 142 -13.89 5.61 -12.51
C LYS A 142 -13.11 6.34 -11.44
N LEU A 143 -12.23 7.24 -11.87
CA LEU A 143 -11.55 8.22 -11.02
C LEU A 143 -11.83 9.61 -11.59
N ASN A 144 -12.15 10.52 -10.69
CA ASN A 144 -12.50 11.89 -11.05
C ASN A 144 -11.63 12.88 -10.24
N PRO A 145 -10.33 13.00 -10.55
CA PRO A 145 -9.50 14.04 -9.95
C PRO A 145 -9.97 15.42 -10.39
N GLU A 146 -9.79 16.42 -9.53
CA GLU A 146 -10.24 17.78 -9.82
C GLU A 146 -9.18 18.82 -9.51
N ILE A 147 -9.26 19.96 -10.22
CA ILE A 147 -8.52 21.18 -9.91
C ILE A 147 -9.54 22.16 -9.37
N ARG A 148 -9.37 22.61 -8.14
CA ARG A 148 -10.21 23.64 -7.52
C ARG A 148 -9.53 24.98 -7.62
N ILE A 149 -10.25 25.96 -8.11
CA ILE A 149 -9.81 27.35 -8.21
C ILE A 149 -10.68 28.17 -7.24
N TYR A 150 -10.12 28.54 -6.12
CA TYR A 150 -10.78 29.31 -5.08
C TYR A 150 -10.84 30.78 -5.46
N ASN A 151 -11.92 31.47 -5.07
CA ASN A 151 -12.16 32.89 -5.42
C ASN A 151 -11.43 33.82 -4.47
N GLN A 152 -11.29 33.46 -3.19
CA GLN A 152 -10.67 34.31 -2.17
C GLN A 152 -9.94 33.46 -1.11
N PRO A 153 -8.58 33.50 -1.05
CA PRO A 153 -7.69 34.08 -2.06
C PRO A 153 -7.72 33.26 -3.36
N VAL A 154 -7.32 33.87 -4.47
CA VAL A 154 -7.26 33.16 -5.76
C VAL A 154 -6.13 32.14 -5.75
N ILE A 155 -6.47 30.90 -5.42
CA ILE A 155 -5.54 29.78 -5.32
C ILE A 155 -6.11 28.59 -6.08
N ALA A 156 -5.27 27.94 -6.90
CA ALA A 156 -5.62 26.67 -7.53
C ALA A 156 -5.00 25.50 -6.74
N THR A 157 -5.82 24.50 -6.38
CA THR A 157 -5.39 23.27 -5.71
C THR A 157 -5.73 22.06 -6.57
N SER A 158 -4.88 21.04 -6.56
CA SER A 158 -5.14 19.77 -7.22
C SER A 158 -5.65 18.76 -6.18
N GLU A 159 -6.90 18.35 -6.36
CA GLU A 159 -7.57 17.39 -5.48
C GLU A 159 -7.48 15.98 -6.08
N ALA A 160 -6.97 15.07 -5.28
CA ALA A 160 -6.77 13.70 -5.72
C ALA A 160 -8.06 12.88 -5.72
N ALA A 161 -8.28 12.12 -6.79
CA ALA A 161 -9.21 11.01 -6.74
C ALA A 161 -8.54 9.75 -6.20
N ILE A 162 -9.11 9.15 -5.15
CA ILE A 162 -8.58 7.95 -4.51
C ILE A 162 -9.62 6.83 -4.58
N LYS A 163 -9.19 5.65 -4.99
CA LYS A 163 -9.99 4.43 -4.92
C LYS A 163 -9.25 3.36 -4.14
N THR A 164 -9.67 3.17 -2.90
CA THR A 164 -9.12 2.18 -1.97
C THR A 164 -9.77 0.82 -2.16
N THR A 165 -8.95 -0.24 -2.12
CA THR A 165 -9.34 -1.64 -2.03
C THR A 165 -8.48 -2.33 -0.97
N LEU A 166 -8.82 -3.57 -0.58
CA LEU A 166 -8.07 -4.32 0.43
C LEU A 166 -6.58 -4.50 0.09
N PHE A 167 -6.22 -4.54 -1.19
CA PHE A 167 -4.86 -4.85 -1.62
C PHE A 167 -4.13 -3.71 -2.31
N LYS A 168 -4.86 -2.68 -2.76
CA LYS A 168 -4.24 -1.55 -3.44
C LYS A 168 -5.11 -0.30 -3.44
N ASP A 169 -4.46 0.85 -3.35
CA ASP A 169 -5.04 2.16 -3.56
C ASP A 169 -4.60 2.71 -4.92
N ARG A 170 -5.56 3.22 -5.66
CA ARG A 170 -5.31 4.00 -6.88
C ARG A 170 -5.49 5.46 -6.55
N PHE A 171 -4.48 6.22 -6.81
CA PHE A 171 -4.42 7.64 -6.56
C PHE A 171 -4.17 8.35 -7.89
N MET A 172 -4.95 9.38 -8.18
CA MET A 172 -4.81 10.17 -9.40
C MET A 172 -4.96 11.64 -9.12
N THR A 173 -4.07 12.45 -9.66
CA THR A 173 -4.17 13.92 -9.68
C THR A 173 -4.04 14.42 -11.10
N ILE A 174 -4.61 15.61 -11.34
CA ILE A 174 -4.47 16.33 -12.61
C ILE A 174 -4.01 17.77 -12.34
N ASN A 175 -3.22 18.29 -13.26
CA ASN A 175 -2.87 19.71 -13.34
C ASN A 175 -3.03 20.19 -14.77
N LEU A 176 -3.49 21.42 -14.95
CA LEU A 176 -3.61 22.05 -16.26
C LEU A 176 -2.23 22.61 -16.68
N ILE A 177 -1.80 22.30 -17.89
CA ILE A 177 -0.64 22.92 -18.50
C ILE A 177 -1.17 24.14 -19.27
N LYS A 178 -0.72 25.33 -18.88
CA LYS A 178 -1.06 26.56 -19.58
C LYS A 178 -0.52 26.47 -21.02
N ASP A 179 -1.33 26.92 -21.96
CA ASP A 179 -1.02 27.10 -23.41
C ASP A 179 -1.14 25.87 -24.34
N GLU A 180 -1.37 24.64 -23.84
CA GLU A 180 -1.35 23.46 -24.73
C GLU A 180 -2.62 22.59 -24.73
N GLN A 181 -3.69 22.94 -24.02
CA GLN A 181 -4.86 22.08 -23.81
C GLN A 181 -4.50 20.67 -23.31
N LEU A 182 -3.34 20.56 -22.68
CA LEU A 182 -2.79 19.34 -22.10
C LEU A 182 -3.03 19.32 -20.59
N PHE A 183 -3.24 18.12 -20.07
CA PHE A 183 -3.31 17.86 -18.66
C PHE A 183 -2.13 17.02 -18.23
N ASN A 184 -1.40 17.50 -17.22
CA ASN A 184 -0.41 16.69 -16.53
C ASN A 184 -1.16 15.75 -15.58
N VAL A 185 -1.14 14.47 -15.88
CA VAL A 185 -1.79 13.42 -15.10
C VAL A 185 -0.75 12.62 -14.35
N ARG A 186 -0.89 12.56 -13.03
CA ARG A 186 -0.09 11.72 -12.15
C ARG A 186 -0.95 10.58 -11.64
N TYR A 187 -0.62 9.37 -12.01
CA TYR A 187 -1.28 8.15 -11.56
C TYR A 187 -0.35 7.33 -10.69
N GLN A 188 -0.82 6.94 -9.51
CA GLN A 188 -0.09 6.10 -8.59
C GLN A 188 -0.93 4.87 -8.21
N ASN A 189 -0.29 3.72 -8.20
CA ASN A 189 -0.85 2.49 -7.63
C ASN A 189 -0.01 2.13 -6.40
N LYS A 190 -0.63 2.19 -5.22
CA LYS A 190 0.00 1.95 -3.91
C LYS A 190 -0.60 0.70 -3.27
N PRO A 191 0.08 -0.46 -3.35
CA PRO A 191 -0.42 -1.67 -2.72
C PRO A 191 -0.31 -1.61 -1.19
N PHE A 192 -1.18 -2.34 -0.52
CA PHE A 192 -1.19 -2.56 0.93
C PHE A 192 -1.34 -1.31 1.82
N MET A 193 -1.77 -0.15 1.29
CA MET A 193 -1.96 1.07 2.08
C MET A 193 -2.95 0.88 3.25
N ILE A 194 -4.07 0.19 3.01
CA ILE A 194 -5.07 -0.06 4.06
C ILE A 194 -4.49 -0.91 5.20
N TRP A 195 -3.57 -1.83 4.90
CA TRP A 195 -2.93 -2.68 5.90
C TRP A 195 -1.98 -1.91 6.82
N ILE A 196 -1.39 -0.80 6.34
CA ILE A 196 -0.62 0.12 7.18
C ILE A 196 -1.52 0.71 8.27
N TRP A 197 -2.71 1.20 7.90
CA TRP A 197 -3.67 1.75 8.85
C TRP A 197 -4.22 0.71 9.82
N ILE A 198 -4.60 -0.46 9.31
CA ILE A 198 -5.10 -1.57 10.15
C ILE A 198 -4.01 -2.00 11.16
N SER A 199 -2.77 -2.16 10.69
CA SER A 199 -1.67 -2.57 11.57
C SER A 199 -1.37 -1.55 12.66
N THR A 200 -1.47 -0.26 12.35
CA THR A 200 -1.31 0.82 13.35
C THR A 200 -2.39 0.73 14.42
N MET A 201 -3.65 0.48 14.03
CA MET A 201 -4.73 0.27 15.00
C MET A 201 -4.48 -0.95 15.89
N VAL A 202 -3.97 -2.05 15.29
CA VAL A 202 -3.64 -3.28 16.06
C VAL A 202 -2.52 -3.05 17.08
N ILE A 203 -1.59 -2.12 16.84
CA ILE A 203 -0.52 -1.80 17.81
C ILE A 203 -1.07 -1.03 19.03
N ILE A 204 -2.10 -0.19 18.81
CA ILE A 204 -2.64 0.71 19.85
C ILE A 204 -3.52 -0.08 20.84
N PHE A 205 -4.18 -1.13 20.42
CA PHE A 205 -5.05 -1.98 21.25
C PHE A 205 -4.30 -3.17 21.84
#